data_55eeebbec070b14ae70ded7a85a2d47c
#
_entry.id   55eeebbec070b14ae70ded7a85a2d47c
#
_cell.length_a   1.000
_cell.length_b   1.000
_cell.length_c   1.000
_cell.angle_alpha   90.00
_cell.angle_beta   90.00
_cell.angle_gamma   90.00
#
_symmetry.space_group_name_H-M   'P 1'
#
loop_
_entity.id
_entity.type
_entity.pdbx_description
1 polymer ?
#
loop_
_entity_poly.entity_id
_entity_poly.type
_entity_poly.pdbx_seq_one_letter_code
_entity_poly.pdbx_strand_id
1 'polypeptide(L)'
;MAGVPDVAPRAAWEALRDDPQAALVDVRTEAEWTYVGLPDLSATGKQPVLVQWQLYPSMQLNGQFVEQLRKAGLTPLHRLYFI
;
A
#
# COMPACT_ATOMS: atom_id res chain seq x y z
N MET A 1 -8.93 9.14 -2.85
CA MET A 1 -7.89 10.01 -3.42
C MET A 1 -8.37 10.54 -4.75
N ALA A 2 -8.24 11.86 -4.95
CA ALA A 2 -8.61 12.46 -6.23
C ALA A 2 -7.75 11.89 -7.36
N GLY A 3 -8.36 11.55 -8.49
CA GLY A 3 -7.68 11.02 -9.66
C GLY A 3 -7.34 9.53 -9.62
N VAL A 4 -7.64 8.85 -8.51
CA VAL A 4 -7.44 7.40 -8.39
C VAL A 4 -8.81 6.72 -8.38
N PRO A 5 -9.10 5.84 -9.35
CA PRO A 5 -10.39 5.14 -9.34
C PRO A 5 -10.50 4.23 -8.13
N ASP A 6 -11.68 4.22 -7.52
CA ASP A 6 -11.98 3.26 -6.47
C ASP A 6 -12.12 1.88 -7.07
N VAL A 7 -11.41 0.92 -6.48
CA VAL A 7 -11.47 -0.48 -6.90
C VAL A 7 -12.22 -1.25 -5.83
N ALA A 8 -13.19 -2.07 -6.22
CA ALA A 8 -13.89 -2.93 -5.29
C ALA A 8 -12.87 -3.83 -4.55
N PRO A 9 -13.01 -4.03 -3.23
CA PRO A 9 -12.05 -4.82 -2.46
C PRO A 9 -11.79 -6.20 -3.04
N ARG A 10 -12.83 -6.84 -3.56
CA ARG A 10 -12.70 -8.16 -4.18
C ARG A 10 -11.85 -8.12 -5.45
N ALA A 11 -12.04 -7.11 -6.30
CA ALA A 11 -11.27 -6.96 -7.54
C ALA A 11 -9.80 -6.70 -7.23
N ALA A 12 -9.50 -5.87 -6.22
CA ALA A 12 -8.13 -5.62 -5.78
C ALA A 12 -7.49 -6.90 -5.24
N TRP A 13 -8.22 -7.68 -4.45
CA TRP A 13 -7.73 -8.93 -3.89
C TRP A 13 -7.41 -9.95 -5.00
N GLU A 14 -8.28 -10.08 -5.99
CA GLU A 14 -8.05 -10.97 -7.13
C GLU A 14 -6.82 -10.54 -7.94
N ALA A 15 -6.65 -9.23 -8.15
CA ALA A 15 -5.47 -8.71 -8.84
C ALA A 15 -4.18 -9.01 -8.07
N LEU A 16 -4.20 -8.84 -6.74
CA LEU A 16 -3.04 -9.15 -5.90
C LEU A 16 -2.69 -10.64 -5.96
N ARG A 17 -3.71 -11.49 -6.02
CA ARG A 17 -3.52 -12.94 -6.10
C ARG A 17 -2.95 -13.36 -7.47
N ASP A 18 -3.47 -12.80 -8.56
CA ASP A 18 -3.27 -13.32 -9.90
C ASP A 18 -2.25 -12.52 -10.73
N ASP A 19 -2.01 -11.24 -10.40
CA ASP A 19 -1.10 -10.36 -11.16
C ASP A 19 0.24 -10.23 -10.44
N PRO A 20 1.35 -10.77 -11.01
CA PRO A 20 2.67 -10.64 -10.38
C PRO A 20 3.13 -9.19 -10.21
N GLN A 21 2.59 -8.26 -10.98
CA GLN A 21 2.96 -6.85 -10.93
C GLN A 21 2.04 -6.02 -10.03
N ALA A 22 1.03 -6.63 -9.41
CA ALA A 22 0.16 -5.94 -8.48
C ALA A 22 0.78 -5.90 -7.09
N ALA A 23 0.67 -4.75 -6.42
CA ALA A 23 1.15 -4.57 -5.05
C ALA A 23 0.15 -3.76 -4.25
N LEU A 24 -0.05 -4.12 -2.98
CA LEU A 24 -0.84 -3.33 -2.05
C LEU A 24 0.11 -2.46 -1.22
N VAL A 25 -0.12 -1.16 -1.26
CA VAL A 25 0.62 -0.20 -0.45
C VAL A 25 -0.30 0.30 0.66
N ASP A 26 0.06 0.03 1.90
CA ASP A 26 -0.65 0.55 3.06
C ASP A 26 -0.04 1.91 3.41
N VAL A 27 -0.79 2.97 3.12
CA VAL A 27 -0.34 4.34 3.32
C VAL A 27 -0.78 4.94 4.66
N ARG A 28 -1.37 4.11 5.52
CA ARG A 28 -1.78 4.52 6.85
C ARG A 28 -0.56 4.84 7.72
N THR A 29 -0.79 5.37 8.91
CA THR A 29 0.29 5.69 9.83
C THR A 29 0.81 4.46 10.58
N GLU A 30 2.02 4.56 11.12
CA GLU A 30 2.58 3.54 11.99
C GLU A 30 1.69 3.24 13.19
N ALA A 31 1.02 4.26 13.72
CA ALA A 31 0.09 4.08 14.83
C ALA A 31 -1.06 3.16 14.45
N GLU A 32 -1.61 3.33 13.25
CA GLU A 32 -2.69 2.47 12.75
C GLU A 32 -2.22 1.04 12.55
N TRP A 33 -1.02 0.85 12.03
CA TRP A 33 -0.44 -0.49 11.87
C TRP A 33 -0.28 -1.20 13.22
N THR A 34 0.11 -0.45 14.24
CA THR A 34 0.32 -1.00 15.58
C THR A 34 -1.00 -1.34 16.26
N TYR A 35 -2.00 -0.44 16.21
CA TYR A 35 -3.22 -0.55 17.00
C TYR A 35 -4.37 -1.22 16.26
N VAL A 36 -4.42 -1.09 14.95
CA VAL A 36 -5.50 -1.68 14.13
C VAL A 36 -5.04 -2.98 13.48
N GLY A 37 -3.76 -3.06 13.14
CA GLY A 37 -3.19 -4.23 12.50
C GLY A 37 -2.92 -4.00 11.01
N LEU A 38 -2.30 -5.01 10.39
CA LEU A 38 -1.90 -5.00 8.98
C LEU A 38 -2.88 -5.81 8.15
N PRO A 39 -3.02 -5.49 6.84
CA PRO A 39 -3.79 -6.33 5.94
C PRO A 39 -3.21 -7.74 5.86
N ASP A 40 -4.07 -8.74 5.89
CA ASP A 40 -3.65 -10.13 5.72
C ASP A 40 -3.74 -10.53 4.24
N LEU A 41 -2.59 -10.61 3.58
CA LEU A 41 -2.49 -11.01 2.19
C LEU A 41 -1.91 -12.42 2.01
N SER A 42 -1.89 -13.22 3.06
CA SER A 42 -1.24 -14.54 3.04
C SER A 42 -1.75 -15.44 1.90
N ALA A 43 -3.05 -15.38 1.60
CA ALA A 43 -3.66 -16.17 0.53
C ALA A 43 -3.22 -15.74 -0.88
N THR A 44 -2.66 -14.54 -1.03
CA THR A 44 -2.16 -14.04 -2.32
C THR A 44 -0.69 -14.36 -2.55
N GLY A 45 0.03 -14.81 -1.55
CA GLY A 45 1.48 -15.01 -1.59
C GLY A 45 2.28 -13.73 -1.53
N LYS A 46 1.63 -12.60 -1.27
CA LYS A 46 2.26 -11.27 -1.18
C LYS A 46 2.17 -10.70 0.22
N GLN A 47 2.97 -9.68 0.47
CA GLN A 47 2.92 -8.91 1.71
C GLN A 47 2.59 -7.46 1.39
N PRO A 48 1.87 -6.75 2.28
CA PRO A 48 1.63 -5.34 2.08
C PRO A 48 2.94 -4.55 2.18
N VAL A 49 3.07 -3.53 1.34
CA VAL A 49 4.17 -2.57 1.42
C VAL A 49 3.75 -1.44 2.34
N LEU A 50 4.50 -1.22 3.41
CA LEU A 50 4.14 -0.25 4.45
C LEU A 50 4.92 1.04 4.21
N VAL A 51 4.25 2.07 3.69
CA VAL A 51 4.85 3.38 3.47
C VAL A 51 3.84 4.45 3.86
N GLN A 52 4.12 5.19 4.92
CA GLN A 52 3.23 6.22 5.42
C GLN A 52 3.09 7.37 4.42
N TRP A 53 1.86 7.78 4.13
CA TRP A 53 1.58 9.00 3.39
C TRP A 53 1.76 10.24 4.28
N GLN A 54 1.30 10.14 5.52
CA GLN A 54 1.47 11.16 6.54
C GLN A 54 2.18 10.58 7.74
N LEU A 55 3.04 11.36 8.36
CA LEU A 55 3.83 10.93 9.50
C LEU A 55 3.10 11.23 10.81
N TYR A 56 2.91 10.22 11.65
CA TYR A 56 2.35 10.38 12.98
C TYR A 56 3.46 10.86 13.96
N PRO A 57 3.17 11.74 14.94
CA PRO A 57 1.87 12.30 15.29
C PRO A 57 1.53 13.63 14.60
N SER A 58 2.45 14.27 13.92
CA SER A 58 2.26 15.60 13.33
C SER A 58 1.33 15.59 12.12
N MET A 59 1.16 14.43 11.48
CA MET A 59 0.40 14.24 10.25
C MET A 59 0.93 15.07 9.07
N GLN A 60 2.20 15.42 9.11
CA GLN A 60 2.88 16.04 7.98
C GLN A 60 3.02 15.03 6.84
N LEU A 61 3.01 15.52 5.59
CA LEU A 61 3.24 14.65 4.44
C LEU A 61 4.65 14.06 4.50
N ASN A 62 4.73 12.77 4.15
CA ASN A 62 6.00 12.06 4.10
C ASN A 62 6.76 12.44 2.82
N GLY A 63 7.76 13.31 2.92
CA GLY A 63 8.58 13.74 1.80
C GLY A 63 9.43 12.64 1.18
N GLN A 64 9.56 11.50 1.86
CA GLN A 64 10.32 10.34 1.39
C GLN A 64 9.42 9.26 0.75
N PHE A 65 8.14 9.55 0.54
CA PHE A 65 7.15 8.54 0.12
C PHE A 65 7.59 7.82 -1.16
N VAL A 66 7.95 8.56 -2.19
CA VAL A 66 8.36 7.98 -3.48
C VAL A 66 9.65 7.17 -3.35
N GLU A 67 10.63 7.68 -2.60
CA GLU A 67 11.88 6.97 -2.37
C GLU A 67 11.66 5.68 -1.58
N GLN A 68 10.76 5.68 -0.60
CA GLN A 68 10.44 4.49 0.17
C GLN A 68 9.72 3.44 -0.69
N LEU A 69 8.85 3.85 -1.60
CA LEU A 69 8.26 2.93 -2.57
C LEU A 69 9.34 2.30 -3.46
N ARG A 70 10.26 3.10 -3.94
CA ARG A 70 11.36 2.62 -4.77
C ARG A 70 12.24 1.63 -4.02
N LYS A 71 12.60 1.93 -2.78
CA LYS A 71 13.41 1.03 -1.94
C LYS A 71 12.70 -0.27 -1.62
N ALA A 72 11.38 -0.28 -1.61
CA ALA A 72 10.58 -1.49 -1.43
C ALA A 72 10.53 -2.37 -2.69
N GLY A 73 11.18 -1.95 -3.78
CA GLY A 73 11.24 -2.70 -5.03
C GLY A 73 10.12 -2.38 -6.02
N LEU A 74 9.33 -1.34 -5.76
CA LEU A 74 8.25 -0.95 -6.65
C LEU A 74 8.78 -0.10 -7.80
N THR A 75 8.30 -0.40 -9.01
CA THR A 75 8.71 0.27 -10.24
C THR A 75 7.48 0.80 -10.98
N PRO A 76 7.66 1.64 -12.03
CA PRO A 76 6.52 2.07 -12.86
C PRO A 76 5.76 0.92 -13.55
N LEU A 77 6.33 -0.28 -13.58
CA LEU A 77 5.66 -1.45 -14.14
C LEU A 77 4.65 -2.07 -13.18
N HIS A 78 4.72 -1.75 -11.89
CA HIS A 78 3.80 -2.28 -10.90
C HIS A 78 2.45 -1.57 -10.94
N ARG A 79 1.39 -2.33 -10.66
CA ARG A 79 0.04 -1.79 -10.43
C ARG A 79 -0.15 -1.68 -8.93
N LEU A 80 -0.31 -0.44 -8.45
CA LEU A 80 -0.39 -0.16 -7.01
C LEU A 80 -1.84 0.01 -6.58
N TYR A 81 -2.18 -0.67 -5.49
CA TYR A 81 -3.46 -0.53 -4.81
C TYR A 81 -3.17 0.07 -3.44
N PHE A 82 -3.84 1.17 -3.09
CA PHE A 82 -3.61 1.89 -1.85
C PHE A 82 -4.73 1.63 -0.85
N ILE A 83 -4.34 1.56 0.42
CA ILE A 83 -5.27 1.40 1.53
C ILE A 83 -5.04 2.48 2.58
#